data_610e4a283c908dd1c46ac86a74c9a1db
#
_entry.id   610e4a283c908dd1c46ac86a74c9a1db
#
_cell.length_a   1.000
_cell.length_b   1.000
_cell.length_c   1.000
_cell.angle_alpha   90.00
_cell.angle_beta   90.00
_cell.angle_gamma   90.00
#
_symmetry.space_group_name_H-M   'P 1'
#
loop_
_entity.id
_entity.type
_entity.pdbx_description
1 polymer ?
#
loop_
_entity_poly.entity_id
_entity_poly.type
_entity_poly.pdbx_seq_one_letter_code
_entity_poly.pdbx_strand_id
1 'polypeptide(L)'
;MKARGLVLVAFLYLILPLVQVGFYLAGLPFADAIDTLNFTASIVSYHWLLANVLMGLKVPLLQNALPYDLRIRLHVWTSLGLFAFLVFHAVYGIFLKAKIIDLVSWSLTGIFLTMMALSLLWIPIPGLKTLRTKLLGLVRFGFLKSYDWLKAGHKVLFTALAGLTYVHVVQSDVLGLVPPV
;
A
#
# COMPACT_ATOMS: atom_id res chain seq x y z
N MET A 1 -20.67 9.39 11.82
CA MET A 1 -19.29 9.90 11.63
C MET A 1 -19.33 11.41 11.81
N LYS A 2 -18.41 12.00 12.59
CA LYS A 2 -18.32 13.45 12.70
C LYS A 2 -17.84 14.02 11.36
N ALA A 3 -18.37 15.17 10.93
CA ALA A 3 -17.99 15.81 9.64
C ALA A 3 -16.46 15.93 9.46
N ARG A 4 -15.74 16.25 10.53
CA ARG A 4 -14.27 16.33 10.54
C ARG A 4 -13.59 15.01 10.12
N GLY A 5 -14.14 13.86 10.52
CA GLY A 5 -13.60 12.55 10.14
C GLY A 5 -13.78 12.25 8.65
N LEU A 6 -14.92 12.63 8.07
CA LEU A 6 -15.17 12.49 6.64
C LEU A 6 -14.22 13.35 5.81
N VAL A 7 -14.05 14.61 6.20
CA VAL A 7 -13.13 15.53 5.53
C VAL A 7 -11.70 15.01 5.56
N LEU A 8 -11.26 14.49 6.70
CA LEU A 8 -9.91 13.95 6.85
C LEU A 8 -9.67 12.70 5.97
N VAL A 9 -10.64 11.78 5.92
CA VAL A 9 -10.57 10.60 5.03
C VAL A 9 -10.55 11.03 3.56
N ALA A 10 -11.46 11.92 3.17
CA ALA A 10 -11.50 12.44 1.80
C ALA A 10 -10.18 13.13 1.44
N PHE A 11 -9.61 13.92 2.35
CA PHE A 11 -8.33 14.59 2.12
C PHE A 11 -7.19 13.59 1.90
N LEU A 12 -7.01 12.61 2.79
CA LEU A 12 -5.88 11.67 2.73
C LEU A 12 -6.00 10.66 1.58
N TYR A 13 -7.20 10.17 1.31
CA TYR A 13 -7.37 9.05 0.37
C TYR A 13 -7.84 9.47 -1.02
N LEU A 14 -8.32 10.69 -1.18
CA LEU A 14 -8.86 11.16 -2.46
C LEU A 14 -8.22 12.48 -2.90
N ILE A 15 -8.32 13.55 -2.11
CA ILE A 15 -7.90 14.89 -2.54
C ILE A 15 -6.40 14.93 -2.76
N LEU A 16 -5.60 14.52 -1.79
CA LEU A 16 -4.14 14.58 -1.87
C LEU A 16 -3.58 13.78 -3.04
N PRO A 17 -3.97 12.48 -3.26
CA PRO A 17 -3.54 11.75 -4.45
C PRO A 17 -3.98 12.41 -5.76
N LEU A 18 -5.23 12.89 -5.86
CA LEU A 18 -5.73 13.52 -7.09
C LEU A 18 -5.03 14.82 -7.42
N VAL A 19 -4.70 15.64 -6.42
CA VAL A 19 -3.91 16.87 -6.62
C VAL A 19 -2.53 16.52 -7.18
N GLN A 20 -1.85 15.53 -6.63
CA GLN A 20 -0.54 15.12 -7.15
C GLN A 20 -0.63 14.50 -8.53
N VAL A 21 -1.64 13.67 -8.83
CA VAL A 21 -1.91 13.18 -10.18
C VAL A 21 -2.12 14.35 -11.14
N GLY A 22 -2.90 15.36 -10.76
CA GLY A 22 -3.13 16.55 -11.56
C GLY A 22 -1.84 17.31 -11.88
N PHE A 23 -0.97 17.54 -10.90
CA PHE A 23 0.34 18.17 -11.13
C PHE A 23 1.22 17.34 -12.04
N TYR A 24 1.25 16.03 -11.85
CA TYR A 24 2.03 15.12 -12.68
C TYR A 24 1.55 15.17 -14.14
N LEU A 25 0.25 15.03 -14.37
CA LEU A 25 -0.32 15.05 -15.74
C LEU A 25 -0.14 16.41 -16.44
N ALA A 26 -0.17 17.52 -15.69
CA ALA A 26 0.08 18.85 -16.23
C ALA A 26 1.54 19.04 -16.71
N GLY A 27 2.49 18.29 -16.14
CA GLY A 27 3.92 18.36 -16.48
C GLY A 27 4.35 17.41 -17.59
N LEU A 28 3.51 16.46 -18.00
CA LEU A 28 3.87 15.45 -19.02
C LEU A 28 3.35 15.83 -20.40
N PRO A 29 4.24 15.97 -21.40
CA PRO A 29 3.81 16.02 -22.78
C PRO A 29 3.49 14.59 -23.27
N PHE A 30 2.20 14.31 -23.50
CA PHE A 30 1.73 13.13 -24.25
C PHE A 30 2.20 11.75 -23.72
N ALA A 31 1.82 11.40 -22.50
CA ALA A 31 1.97 10.02 -22.06
C ALA A 31 0.91 9.13 -22.75
N ASP A 32 1.31 7.93 -23.15
CA ASP A 32 0.37 6.88 -23.54
C ASP A 32 -0.68 6.66 -22.43
N ALA A 33 -1.90 6.30 -22.81
CA ALA A 33 -2.99 6.09 -21.88
C ALA A 33 -2.65 5.03 -20.81
N ILE A 34 -1.91 3.98 -21.19
CA ILE A 34 -1.50 2.92 -20.26
C ILE A 34 -0.40 3.44 -19.33
N ASP A 35 0.56 4.22 -19.83
CA ASP A 35 1.58 4.88 -19.01
C ASP A 35 0.92 5.82 -17.99
N THR A 36 -0.02 6.64 -18.44
CA THR A 36 -0.81 7.54 -17.59
C THR A 36 -1.54 6.78 -16.48
N LEU A 37 -2.18 5.66 -16.83
CA LEU A 37 -2.88 4.82 -15.87
C LEU A 37 -1.91 4.20 -14.85
N ASN A 38 -0.75 3.71 -15.29
CA ASN A 38 0.27 3.13 -14.43
C ASN A 38 0.83 4.16 -13.44
N PHE A 39 1.15 5.36 -13.90
CA PHE A 39 1.62 6.45 -13.02
C PHE A 39 0.56 6.90 -12.04
N THR A 40 -0.68 7.05 -12.50
CA THR A 40 -1.82 7.39 -11.63
C THR A 40 -1.99 6.34 -10.53
N ALA A 41 -1.98 5.06 -10.90
CA ALA A 41 -2.06 3.96 -9.95
C ALA A 41 -0.91 3.97 -8.93
N SER A 42 0.31 4.27 -9.38
CA SER A 42 1.50 4.36 -8.53
C SER A 42 1.40 5.52 -7.52
N ILE A 43 0.98 6.70 -7.96
CA ILE A 43 0.79 7.87 -7.10
C ILE A 43 -0.30 7.59 -6.05
N VAL A 44 -1.45 7.07 -6.47
CA VAL A 44 -2.55 6.72 -5.57
C VAL A 44 -2.10 5.66 -4.55
N SER A 45 -1.38 4.64 -5.01
CA SER A 45 -0.84 3.59 -4.14
C SER A 45 0.09 4.14 -3.07
N TYR A 46 1.00 5.02 -3.44
CA TYR A 46 1.93 5.65 -2.51
C TYR A 46 1.18 6.45 -1.42
N HIS A 47 0.19 7.25 -1.79
CA HIS A 47 -0.61 8.01 -0.82
C HIS A 47 -1.44 7.10 0.09
N TRP A 48 -2.04 6.05 -0.46
CA TRP A 48 -2.79 5.07 0.34
C TRP A 48 -1.87 4.30 1.30
N LEU A 49 -0.65 4.00 0.89
CA LEU A 49 0.36 3.42 1.78
C LEU A 49 0.68 4.38 2.93
N LEU A 50 0.97 5.65 2.65
CA LEU A 50 1.24 6.65 3.68
C LEU A 50 0.04 6.87 4.62
N ALA A 51 -1.18 6.95 4.09
CA ALA A 51 -2.39 7.05 4.89
C ALA A 51 -2.56 5.83 5.83
N ASN A 52 -2.27 4.63 5.34
CA ASN A 52 -2.28 3.41 6.14
C ASN A 52 -1.18 3.41 7.22
N VAL A 53 0.01 3.97 6.93
CA VAL A 53 1.05 4.21 7.95
C VAL A 53 0.51 5.10 9.07
N LEU A 54 -0.08 6.24 8.72
CA LEU A 54 -0.64 7.18 9.69
C LEU A 54 -1.74 6.55 10.54
N MET A 55 -2.59 5.70 9.94
CA MET A 55 -3.59 4.92 10.67
C MET A 55 -2.95 3.96 11.69
N GLY A 56 -1.88 3.28 11.29
CA GLY A 56 -1.13 2.34 12.14
C GLY A 56 -0.37 2.99 13.28
N LEU A 57 0.14 4.21 13.08
CA LEU A 57 0.88 5.00 14.06
C LEU A 57 -0.01 5.58 15.16
N LYS A 58 -1.33 5.36 15.10
CA LYS A 58 -2.28 5.84 16.10
C LYS A 58 -2.21 7.36 16.33
N VAL A 59 -2.02 8.12 15.26
CA VAL A 59 -1.98 9.59 15.32
C VAL A 59 -3.23 10.14 16.02
N PRO A 60 -3.11 10.96 17.09
CA PRO A 60 -4.25 11.41 17.88
C PRO A 60 -5.35 12.07 17.06
N LEU A 61 -4.98 12.84 16.04
CA LEU A 61 -5.92 13.48 15.12
C LEU A 61 -6.86 12.46 14.46
N LEU A 62 -6.29 11.35 13.94
CA LEU A 62 -7.04 10.27 13.30
C LEU A 62 -7.87 9.46 14.30
N GLN A 63 -7.31 9.22 15.50
CA GLN A 63 -8.02 8.49 16.55
C GLN A 63 -9.26 9.22 17.03
N ASN A 64 -9.16 10.55 17.18
CA ASN A 64 -10.26 11.39 17.66
C ASN A 64 -11.31 11.68 16.59
N ALA A 65 -10.89 11.67 15.30
CA ALA A 65 -11.77 11.95 14.18
C ALA A 65 -12.55 10.73 13.67
N LEU A 66 -11.97 9.52 13.79
CA LEU A 66 -12.49 8.30 13.18
C LEU A 66 -12.77 7.21 14.24
N PRO A 67 -13.99 6.63 14.24
CA PRO A 67 -14.30 5.45 15.03
C PRO A 67 -13.36 4.28 14.71
N TYR A 68 -13.08 3.45 15.69
CA TYR A 68 -12.14 2.32 15.54
C TYR A 68 -12.52 1.38 14.39
N ASP A 69 -13.80 0.99 14.30
CA ASP A 69 -14.28 0.08 13.26
C ASP A 69 -14.11 0.66 11.85
N LEU A 70 -14.33 1.96 11.68
CA LEU A 70 -14.12 2.62 10.40
C LEU A 70 -12.66 2.63 10.01
N ARG A 71 -11.75 2.87 10.96
CA ARG A 71 -10.30 2.82 10.71
C ARG A 71 -9.86 1.45 10.22
N ILE A 72 -10.36 0.37 10.85
CA ILE A 72 -10.05 -0.99 10.41
C ILE A 72 -10.60 -1.25 9.01
N ARG A 73 -11.85 -0.88 8.74
CA ARG A 73 -12.46 -1.07 7.41
C ARG A 73 -11.68 -0.30 6.33
N LEU A 74 -11.37 0.96 6.57
CA LEU A 74 -10.55 1.76 5.65
C LEU A 74 -9.20 1.12 5.40
N HIS A 75 -8.49 0.72 6.46
CA HIS A 75 -7.20 0.04 6.33
C HIS A 75 -7.31 -1.23 5.48
N VAL A 76 -8.30 -2.07 5.69
CA VAL A 76 -8.49 -3.31 4.92
C VAL A 76 -8.79 -3.00 3.46
N TRP A 77 -9.78 -2.13 3.17
CA TRP A 77 -10.17 -1.82 1.80
C TRP A 77 -9.08 -1.11 1.01
N THR A 78 -8.40 -0.15 1.62
CA THR A 78 -7.28 0.55 0.96
C THR A 78 -6.06 -0.36 0.76
N SER A 79 -5.82 -1.30 1.67
CA SER A 79 -4.77 -2.31 1.48
C SER A 79 -5.07 -3.27 0.34
N LEU A 80 -6.34 -3.67 0.16
CA LEU A 80 -6.76 -4.49 -0.98
C LEU A 80 -6.64 -3.71 -2.31
N GLY A 81 -7.04 -2.44 -2.33
CA GLY A 81 -6.87 -1.57 -3.49
C GLY A 81 -5.39 -1.34 -3.81
N LEU A 82 -4.57 -1.09 -2.79
CA LEU A 82 -3.12 -0.99 -2.92
C LEU A 82 -2.51 -2.26 -3.54
N PHE A 83 -2.97 -3.43 -3.12
CA PHE A 83 -2.54 -4.70 -3.70
C PHE A 83 -2.87 -4.79 -5.19
N ALA A 84 -4.09 -4.44 -5.58
CA ALA A 84 -4.51 -4.46 -6.98
C ALA A 84 -3.66 -3.52 -7.85
N PHE A 85 -3.39 -2.30 -7.38
CA PHE A 85 -2.55 -1.34 -8.08
C PHE A 85 -1.09 -1.79 -8.17
N LEU A 86 -0.57 -2.41 -7.11
CA LEU A 86 0.81 -2.92 -7.09
C LEU A 86 0.99 -4.08 -8.07
N VAL A 87 0.01 -5.00 -8.14
CA VAL A 87 0.00 -6.08 -9.13
C VAL A 87 -0.05 -5.49 -10.54
N PHE A 88 -0.93 -4.51 -10.79
CA PHE A 88 -1.00 -3.84 -12.07
C PHE A 88 0.33 -3.17 -12.44
N HIS A 89 0.95 -2.42 -11.53
CA HIS A 89 2.23 -1.76 -11.73
C HIS A 89 3.36 -2.76 -12.03
N ALA A 90 3.43 -3.86 -11.29
CA ALA A 90 4.41 -4.91 -11.50
C ALA A 90 4.24 -5.61 -12.87
N VAL A 91 3.00 -5.98 -13.22
CA VAL A 91 2.68 -6.57 -14.53
C VAL A 91 3.04 -5.61 -15.67
N TYR A 92 2.70 -4.34 -15.52
CA TYR A 92 3.05 -3.31 -16.50
C TYR A 92 4.57 -3.21 -16.69
N GLY A 93 5.33 -3.10 -15.60
CA GLY A 93 6.79 -2.98 -15.67
C GLY A 93 7.46 -4.19 -16.31
N ILE A 94 7.04 -5.40 -15.94
CA ILE A 94 7.64 -6.65 -16.42
C ILE A 94 7.28 -6.93 -17.89
N PHE A 95 5.99 -6.88 -18.22
CA PHE A 95 5.52 -7.41 -19.51
C PHE A 95 5.41 -6.34 -20.60
N LEU A 96 5.13 -5.09 -20.24
CA LEU A 96 4.90 -4.04 -21.23
C LEU A 96 6.13 -3.15 -21.47
N LYS A 97 6.96 -2.93 -20.45
CA LYS A 97 8.17 -2.09 -20.59
C LYS A 97 9.46 -2.88 -20.59
N ALA A 98 9.41 -4.22 -20.41
CA ALA A 98 10.59 -5.10 -20.36
C ALA A 98 11.73 -4.55 -19.47
N LYS A 99 11.36 -3.81 -18.43
CA LYS A 99 12.34 -3.24 -17.49
C LYS A 99 12.95 -4.35 -16.66
N ILE A 100 14.27 -4.33 -16.56
CA ILE A 100 14.98 -5.13 -15.55
C ILE A 100 14.54 -4.61 -14.20
N ILE A 101 13.87 -5.47 -13.41
CA ILE A 101 13.42 -5.12 -12.08
C ILE A 101 14.66 -5.05 -11.19
N ASP A 102 14.90 -3.89 -10.61
CA ASP A 102 15.99 -3.70 -9.67
C ASP A 102 15.75 -4.41 -8.32
N LEU A 103 16.79 -4.49 -7.51
CA LEU A 103 16.74 -5.14 -6.19
C LEU A 103 15.72 -4.48 -5.26
N VAL A 104 15.51 -3.17 -5.35
CA VAL A 104 14.57 -2.43 -4.51
C VAL A 104 13.14 -2.83 -4.88
N SER A 105 12.81 -2.88 -6.16
CA SER A 105 11.49 -3.30 -6.66
C SER A 105 11.17 -4.76 -6.30
N TRP A 106 12.13 -5.68 -6.41
CA TRP A 106 11.96 -7.06 -5.95
C TRP A 106 11.76 -7.16 -4.44
N SER A 107 12.52 -6.39 -3.66
CA SER A 107 12.38 -6.35 -2.20
C SER A 107 11.01 -5.81 -1.78
N LEU A 108 10.55 -4.73 -2.42
CA LEU A 108 9.22 -4.16 -2.20
C LEU A 108 8.12 -5.18 -2.47
N THR A 109 8.19 -5.84 -3.63
CA THR A 109 7.21 -6.85 -4.02
C THR A 109 7.20 -8.01 -3.02
N GLY A 110 8.37 -8.53 -2.65
CA GLY A 110 8.51 -9.63 -1.70
C GLY A 110 7.97 -9.29 -0.30
N ILE A 111 8.33 -8.13 0.24
CA ILE A 111 7.83 -7.64 1.54
C ILE A 111 6.31 -7.47 1.50
N PHE A 112 5.80 -6.86 0.44
CA PHE A 112 4.37 -6.62 0.29
C PHE A 112 3.56 -7.91 0.21
N LEU A 113 3.98 -8.87 -0.62
CA LEU A 113 3.34 -10.18 -0.74
C LEU A 113 3.38 -10.96 0.59
N THR A 114 4.51 -10.91 1.30
CA THR A 114 4.66 -11.53 2.61
C THR A 114 3.69 -10.90 3.62
N MET A 115 3.62 -9.58 3.66
CA MET A 115 2.72 -8.85 4.54
C MET A 115 1.24 -9.15 4.23
N MET A 116 0.88 -9.22 2.96
CA MET A 116 -0.47 -9.61 2.53
C MET A 116 -0.81 -11.04 2.93
N ALA A 117 0.09 -12.00 2.69
CA ALA A 117 -0.10 -13.38 3.09
C ALA A 117 -0.30 -13.52 4.61
N LEU A 118 0.54 -12.86 5.41
CA LEU A 118 0.39 -12.83 6.87
C LEU A 118 -0.93 -12.19 7.30
N SER A 119 -1.36 -11.12 6.64
CA SER A 119 -2.63 -10.45 6.93
C SER A 119 -3.83 -11.32 6.60
N LEU A 120 -3.83 -12.02 5.46
CA LEU A 120 -4.89 -12.94 5.05
C LEU A 120 -5.08 -14.10 6.03
N LEU A 121 -4.01 -14.54 6.70
CA LEU A 121 -4.11 -15.56 7.75
C LEU A 121 -4.96 -15.11 8.95
N TRP A 122 -5.10 -13.80 9.17
CA TRP A 122 -5.76 -13.24 10.36
C TRP A 122 -7.04 -12.47 10.08
N ILE A 123 -7.26 -12.03 8.85
CA ILE A 123 -8.52 -11.37 8.49
C ILE A 123 -9.63 -12.44 8.42
N PRO A 124 -10.74 -12.26 9.14
CA PRO A 124 -11.86 -13.20 9.10
C PRO A 124 -12.66 -13.00 7.79
N ILE A 125 -12.14 -13.49 6.68
CA ILE A 125 -12.85 -13.48 5.41
C ILE A 125 -13.81 -14.68 5.38
N PRO A 126 -15.13 -14.45 5.21
CA PRO A 126 -16.09 -15.52 5.01
C PRO A 126 -15.66 -16.40 3.82
N GLY A 127 -15.65 -17.72 3.99
CA GLY A 127 -15.19 -18.67 2.98
C GLY A 127 -13.70 -19.07 3.10
N LEU A 128 -12.83 -18.26 3.68
CA LEU A 128 -11.42 -18.62 3.89
C LEU A 128 -11.14 -19.29 5.24
N LYS A 129 -12.14 -19.47 6.08
CA LYS A 129 -11.98 -20.06 7.42
C LYS A 129 -11.30 -21.43 7.38
N THR A 130 -11.76 -22.30 6.49
CA THR A 130 -11.22 -23.67 6.34
C THR A 130 -9.79 -23.67 5.82
N LEU A 131 -9.51 -22.83 4.81
CA LEU A 131 -8.15 -22.66 4.27
C LEU A 131 -7.20 -22.15 5.35
N ARG A 132 -7.62 -21.11 6.08
CA ARG A 132 -6.87 -20.56 7.21
C ARG A 132 -6.54 -21.62 8.27
N THR A 133 -7.52 -22.43 8.68
CA THR A 133 -7.32 -23.48 9.68
C THR A 133 -6.31 -24.52 9.17
N LYS A 134 -6.41 -24.92 7.90
CA LYS A 134 -5.45 -25.85 7.28
C LYS A 134 -4.05 -25.24 7.21
N LEU A 135 -3.92 -23.99 6.75
CA LEU A 135 -2.63 -23.31 6.65
C LEU A 135 -1.97 -23.13 8.02
N LEU A 136 -2.72 -22.70 9.03
CA LEU A 136 -2.20 -22.59 10.40
C LEU A 136 -1.82 -23.95 11.01
N GLY A 137 -2.49 -25.04 10.60
CA GLY A 137 -2.13 -26.40 10.96
C GLY A 137 -0.82 -26.88 10.32
N LEU A 138 -0.53 -26.44 9.10
CA LEU A 138 0.71 -26.76 8.39
C LEU A 138 1.91 -25.93 8.89
N VAL A 139 1.67 -24.77 9.49
CA VAL A 139 2.73 -23.90 10.01
C VAL A 139 3.29 -24.51 11.30
N ARG A 140 4.50 -25.11 11.17
CA ARG A 140 5.22 -25.70 12.31
C ARG A 140 5.81 -24.66 13.27
N PHE A 141 5.94 -23.40 12.85
CA PHE A 141 6.51 -22.32 13.65
C PHE A 141 5.48 -21.78 14.65
N GLY A 142 5.66 -22.10 15.92
CA GLY A 142 4.73 -21.70 16.99
C GLY A 142 4.52 -20.18 17.09
N PHE A 143 5.52 -19.36 16.72
CA PHE A 143 5.42 -17.90 16.74
C PHE A 143 4.39 -17.36 15.72
N LEU A 144 4.19 -18.04 14.58
CA LEU A 144 3.18 -17.63 13.59
C LEU A 144 1.73 -17.92 14.09
N LYS A 145 1.59 -18.68 15.16
CA LYS A 145 0.29 -18.91 15.82
C LYS A 145 -0.07 -17.81 16.81
N SER A 146 0.91 -16.99 17.22
CA SER A 146 0.68 -15.87 18.14
C SER A 146 0.28 -14.61 17.38
N TYR A 147 -0.87 -14.06 17.71
CA TYR A 147 -1.36 -12.79 17.17
C TYR A 147 -0.37 -11.64 17.41
N ASP A 148 0.27 -11.60 18.56
CA ASP A 148 1.19 -10.52 18.93
C ASP A 148 2.44 -10.52 18.06
N TRP A 149 3.01 -11.69 17.77
CA TRP A 149 4.14 -11.82 16.88
C TRP A 149 3.80 -11.42 15.44
N LEU A 150 2.63 -11.82 14.96
CA LEU A 150 2.18 -11.45 13.62
C LEU A 150 1.91 -9.95 13.51
N LYS A 151 1.33 -9.36 14.55
CA LYS A 151 1.13 -7.91 14.64
C LYS A 151 2.44 -7.15 14.69
N ALA A 152 3.43 -7.64 15.43
CA ALA A 152 4.78 -7.05 15.46
C ALA A 152 5.46 -7.18 14.10
N GLY A 153 5.43 -8.36 13.49
CA GLY A 153 5.97 -8.62 12.15
C GLY A 153 5.31 -7.74 11.09
N HIS A 154 3.98 -7.60 11.12
CA HIS A 154 3.26 -6.70 10.22
C HIS A 154 3.74 -5.24 10.34
N LYS A 155 3.96 -4.74 11.57
CA LYS A 155 4.47 -3.38 11.76
C LYS A 155 5.89 -3.20 11.22
N VAL A 156 6.78 -4.16 11.47
CA VAL A 156 8.17 -4.12 10.97
C VAL A 156 8.19 -4.15 9.45
N LEU A 157 7.49 -5.10 8.84
CA LEU A 157 7.40 -5.21 7.38
C LEU A 157 6.79 -3.96 6.75
N PHE A 158 5.78 -3.38 7.39
CA PHE A 158 5.12 -2.17 6.91
C PHE A 158 6.03 -0.94 6.98
N THR A 159 6.84 -0.81 8.05
CA THR A 159 7.83 0.26 8.16
C THR A 159 8.93 0.11 7.09
N ALA A 160 9.41 -1.12 6.89
CA ALA A 160 10.37 -1.42 5.84
C ALA A 160 9.80 -1.13 4.44
N LEU A 161 8.55 -1.53 4.20
CA LEU A 161 7.84 -1.25 2.95
C LEU A 161 7.75 0.26 2.69
N ALA A 162 7.35 1.06 3.68
CA ALA A 162 7.24 2.50 3.54
C ALA A 162 8.61 3.16 3.24
N GLY A 163 9.68 2.74 3.92
CA GLY A 163 11.03 3.24 3.67
C GLY A 163 11.55 2.88 2.27
N LEU A 164 11.39 1.63 1.86
CA LEU A 164 11.81 1.18 0.52
C LEU A 164 10.96 1.83 -0.59
N THR A 165 9.66 2.03 -0.36
CA THR A 165 8.81 2.74 -1.32
C THR A 165 9.28 4.18 -1.50
N TYR A 166 9.67 4.85 -0.42
CA TYR A 166 10.26 6.18 -0.51
C TYR A 166 11.54 6.18 -1.36
N VAL A 167 12.47 5.24 -1.11
CA VAL A 167 13.69 5.08 -1.93
C VAL A 167 13.34 4.82 -3.39
N HIS A 168 12.40 3.92 -3.67
CA HIS A 168 11.95 3.61 -5.02
C HIS A 168 11.37 4.83 -5.75
N VAL A 169 10.53 5.60 -5.07
CA VAL A 169 9.91 6.82 -5.62
C VAL A 169 10.97 7.88 -5.92
N VAL A 170 11.95 8.07 -5.02
CA VAL A 170 13.05 9.02 -5.24
C VAL A 170 13.94 8.58 -6.40
N GLN A 171 14.26 7.30 -6.51
CA GLN A 171 15.09 6.76 -7.60
C GLN A 171 14.39 6.73 -8.96
N SER A 172 13.06 6.70 -9.00
CA SER A 172 12.30 6.61 -10.24
C SER A 172 12.02 7.94 -10.92
N ASP A 173 12.62 9.04 -10.45
CA ASP A 173 12.44 10.43 -10.96
C ASP A 173 10.97 10.91 -10.98
N VAL A 174 10.05 10.14 -10.42
CA VAL A 174 8.61 10.48 -10.38
C VAL A 174 8.35 11.81 -9.64
N LEU A 175 9.26 12.20 -8.76
CA LEU A 175 9.14 13.47 -8.02
C LEU A 175 9.74 14.66 -8.76
N GLY A 176 10.36 14.48 -9.93
CA GLY A 176 11.02 15.55 -10.67
C GLY A 176 12.11 16.28 -9.85
N LEU A 177 12.65 15.61 -8.83
CA LEU A 177 13.63 16.20 -7.92
C LEU A 177 15.07 16.07 -8.44
N VAL A 178 15.27 15.24 -9.44
CA VAL A 178 16.58 15.08 -10.12
C VAL A 178 16.45 15.67 -11.51
N PRO A 179 17.19 16.74 -11.84
CA PRO A 179 17.21 17.25 -13.22
C PRO A 179 17.79 16.16 -14.14
N PRO A 180 17.28 16.04 -15.38
CA PRO A 180 17.88 15.11 -16.33
C PRO A 180 19.34 15.49 -16.54
N VAL A 181 20.23 14.52 -16.36
CA VAL A 181 21.68 14.65 -16.64
C VAL A 181 21.91 14.65 -18.13
#